data_b9f5990c7a4a92e4626eda2f5898afb9
#
_entry.id   b9f5990c7a4a92e4626eda2f5898afb9
#
_cell.length_a   1.000
_cell.length_b   1.000
_cell.length_c   1.000
_cell.angle_alpha   90.00
_cell.angle_beta   90.00
_cell.angle_gamma   90.00
#
_symmetry.space_group_name_H-M   'P 1'
#
loop_
_entity.id
_entity.type
_entity.pdbx_description
1 polymer ?
#
loop_
_entity_poly.entity_id
_entity_poly.type
_entity_poly.pdbx_seq_one_letter_code
_entity_poly.pdbx_strand_id
1 'polypeptide(L)'
;QVKEALFDDRKGRRVYGWHKGDSWEHGRRLELFPTRYALDPVQIAAAVGGILIEEGCGSEWLKSSLQRIDEARKSDNAPEVASRIPYFCSGCPHNTSTKVPEGSRAYAGIGCHYMAQWMDRETLGFTQMGGEGANWIGEAPFSKRQHVFQNIGDGTYNHSGIQAIRAAIAAGVTMTYKILFNDAV
;
A
#
# COMPACT_ATOMS: atom_id res chain seq x y z
N GLN A 1 3.65 10.64 -23.65
CA GLN A 1 2.96 11.93 -23.80
C GLN A 1 3.92 13.12 -23.70
N VAL A 2 4.58 13.38 -22.52
CA VAL A 2 5.48 14.54 -22.36
C VAL A 2 6.67 14.47 -23.33
N LYS A 3 7.29 13.31 -23.50
CA LYS A 3 8.40 13.13 -24.45
C LYS A 3 7.96 13.29 -25.90
N GLU A 4 6.77 12.85 -26.25
CA GLU A 4 6.20 13.08 -27.59
C GLU A 4 5.93 14.56 -27.84
N ALA A 5 5.35 15.26 -26.86
CA ALA A 5 5.12 16.70 -26.95
C ALA A 5 6.41 17.54 -27.05
N LEU A 6 7.54 17.01 -26.57
CA LEU A 6 8.83 17.67 -26.58
C LEU A 6 9.79 17.11 -27.66
N PHE A 7 9.31 16.20 -28.52
CA PHE A 7 10.16 15.51 -29.49
C PHE A 7 10.93 16.47 -30.42
N ASP A 8 10.34 17.59 -30.78
CA ASP A 8 10.93 18.61 -31.65
C ASP A 8 11.45 19.85 -30.86
N ASP A 9 11.54 19.79 -29.55
CA ASP A 9 12.00 20.91 -28.75
C ASP A 9 13.52 21.09 -28.86
N ARG A 10 13.92 22.04 -29.73
CA ARG A 10 15.33 22.40 -29.96
C ARG A 10 16.01 23.10 -28.78
N LYS A 11 15.28 23.35 -27.67
CA LYS A 11 15.82 24.03 -26.48
C LYS A 11 16.67 23.12 -25.60
N GLY A 12 16.89 21.87 -26.00
CA GLY A 12 17.74 20.92 -25.27
C GLY A 12 17.25 20.56 -23.89
N ARG A 13 15.93 20.62 -23.69
CA ARG A 13 15.33 20.27 -22.39
C ARG A 13 15.58 18.80 -22.07
N ARG A 14 16.02 18.53 -20.86
CA ARG A 14 16.12 17.16 -20.36
C ARG A 14 14.76 16.67 -19.88
N VAL A 15 14.37 15.49 -20.37
CA VAL A 15 13.17 14.80 -19.90
C VAL A 15 13.61 13.54 -19.19
N TYR A 16 13.49 13.54 -17.88
CA TYR A 16 13.83 12.41 -17.03
C TYR A 16 12.71 11.35 -17.05
N GLY A 17 13.11 10.10 -16.97
CA GLY A 17 12.21 8.96 -16.82
C GLY A 17 11.53 8.50 -18.12
N TRP A 18 11.90 7.32 -18.59
CA TRP A 18 11.11 6.59 -19.58
C TRP A 18 9.92 5.93 -18.93
N HIS A 19 10.17 5.35 -17.77
CA HIS A 19 9.20 4.81 -16.84
C HIS A 19 9.38 5.46 -15.46
N LYS A 20 8.50 5.16 -14.51
CA LYS A 20 8.72 5.52 -13.11
C LYS A 20 10.10 4.98 -12.70
N GLY A 21 11.03 5.86 -12.43
CA GLY A 21 12.35 5.48 -11.95
C GLY A 21 13.50 5.48 -12.94
N ASP A 22 13.29 5.81 -14.22
CA ASP A 22 14.39 5.83 -15.18
C ASP A 22 15.07 7.20 -15.30
N SER A 23 16.35 7.26 -15.03
CA SER A 23 17.24 8.28 -15.56
C SER A 23 18.38 7.62 -16.37
N TRP A 24 18.95 8.35 -17.32
CA TRP A 24 20.11 7.90 -18.08
C TRP A 24 21.30 8.80 -17.76
N GLU A 25 22.34 8.22 -17.22
CA GLU A 25 23.58 8.91 -16.98
C GLU A 25 24.75 8.10 -17.57
N HIS A 26 25.54 8.72 -18.43
CA HIS A 26 26.73 8.12 -19.07
C HIS A 26 26.46 6.74 -19.68
N GLY A 27 25.27 6.53 -20.31
CA GLY A 27 24.89 5.26 -20.91
C GLY A 27 24.46 4.19 -19.91
N ARG A 28 24.31 4.51 -18.62
CA ARG A 28 23.74 3.63 -17.58
C ARG A 28 22.33 4.06 -17.23
N ARG A 29 21.45 3.07 -17.06
CA ARG A 29 20.11 3.29 -16.55
C ARG A 29 20.19 3.41 -15.03
N LEU A 30 19.86 4.58 -14.51
CA LEU A 30 19.77 4.83 -13.07
C LEU A 30 18.30 4.93 -12.67
N GLU A 31 17.95 4.34 -11.56
CA GLU A 31 16.61 4.50 -10.98
C GLU A 31 16.51 5.87 -10.31
N LEU A 32 15.70 6.77 -10.89
CA LEU A 32 15.38 8.04 -10.27
C LEU A 32 14.43 7.85 -9.07
N PHE A 33 13.47 6.94 -9.24
CA PHE A 33 12.50 6.56 -8.21
C PHE A 33 12.41 5.03 -8.13
N PRO A 34 12.17 4.47 -6.94
CA PRO A 34 11.93 3.03 -6.83
C PRO A 34 10.69 2.64 -7.62
N THR A 35 10.79 1.57 -8.40
CA THR A 35 9.67 1.03 -9.18
C THR A 35 8.66 0.31 -8.31
N ARG A 36 9.08 -0.16 -7.13
CA ARG A 36 8.27 -0.83 -6.12
C ARG A 36 7.67 0.20 -5.16
N TYR A 37 6.47 -0.09 -4.66
CA TYR A 37 5.73 0.70 -3.67
C TYR A 37 5.26 2.08 -4.16
N ALA A 38 4.56 2.78 -3.29
CA ALA A 38 4.16 4.16 -3.48
C ALA A 38 5.35 5.10 -3.28
N LEU A 39 5.40 6.18 -4.03
CA LEU A 39 6.38 7.23 -3.81
C LEU A 39 5.96 8.06 -2.59
N ASP A 40 6.88 8.26 -1.66
CA ASP A 40 6.66 9.19 -0.57
C ASP A 40 7.17 10.60 -0.94
N PRO A 41 6.62 11.66 -0.31
CA PRO A 41 7.01 13.04 -0.61
C PRO A 41 8.50 13.32 -0.39
N VAL A 42 9.13 12.64 0.55
CA VAL A 42 10.55 12.81 0.89
C VAL A 42 11.43 12.25 -0.22
N GLN A 43 11.07 11.10 -0.80
CA GLN A 43 11.78 10.54 -1.95
C GLN A 43 11.67 11.46 -3.17
N ILE A 44 10.48 12.01 -3.41
CA ILE A 44 10.26 12.95 -4.50
C ILE A 44 11.09 14.22 -4.30
N ALA A 45 11.07 14.81 -3.11
CA ALA A 45 11.85 16.00 -2.79
C ALA A 45 13.34 15.78 -2.94
N ALA A 46 13.87 14.64 -2.49
CA ALA A 46 15.28 14.30 -2.63
C ALA A 46 15.68 14.15 -4.11
N ALA A 47 14.90 13.43 -4.90
CA ALA A 47 15.20 13.22 -6.32
C ALA A 47 15.12 14.52 -7.14
N VAL A 48 14.04 15.28 -6.97
CA VAL A 48 13.87 16.58 -7.67
C VAL A 48 14.94 17.58 -7.22
N GLY A 49 15.21 17.66 -5.93
CA GLY A 49 16.26 18.54 -5.38
C GLY A 49 17.64 18.19 -5.91
N GLY A 50 17.99 16.92 -6.02
CA GLY A 50 19.23 16.44 -6.63
C GLY A 50 19.38 16.93 -8.07
N ILE A 51 18.34 16.70 -8.89
CA ILE A 51 18.32 17.18 -10.29
C ILE A 51 18.50 18.69 -10.38
N LEU A 52 17.81 19.47 -9.54
CA LEU A 52 17.95 20.93 -9.55
C LEU A 52 19.38 21.39 -9.21
N ILE A 53 20.06 20.69 -8.31
CA ILE A 53 21.46 20.96 -7.99
C ILE A 53 22.36 20.64 -9.19
N GLU A 54 22.17 19.50 -9.84
CA GLU A 54 22.92 19.09 -11.05
C GLU A 54 22.73 20.05 -12.22
N GLU A 55 21.51 20.60 -12.38
CA GLU A 55 21.20 21.59 -13.40
C GLU A 55 21.69 23.03 -13.04
N GLY A 56 22.41 23.19 -11.93
CA GLY A 56 22.94 24.49 -11.50
C GLY A 56 21.90 25.42 -10.84
N CYS A 57 20.69 24.91 -10.56
CA CYS A 57 19.63 25.66 -9.89
C CYS A 57 19.64 25.49 -8.36
N GLY A 58 20.71 24.92 -7.79
CA GLY A 58 20.82 24.60 -6.38
C GLY A 58 21.15 25.82 -5.51
N SER A 59 20.18 26.32 -4.75
CA SER A 59 20.41 27.30 -3.70
C SER A 59 21.03 26.66 -2.45
N GLU A 60 21.70 27.46 -1.61
CA GLU A 60 22.22 26.98 -0.32
C GLU A 60 21.09 26.48 0.60
N TRP A 61 19.91 27.09 0.53
CA TRP A 61 18.73 26.61 1.23
C TRP A 61 18.31 25.20 0.76
N LEU A 62 18.32 24.95 -0.54
CA LEU A 62 17.98 23.62 -1.10
C LEU A 62 18.97 22.56 -0.64
N LYS A 63 20.28 22.85 -0.72
CA LYS A 63 21.34 21.94 -0.28
C LYS A 63 21.19 21.58 1.21
N SER A 64 21.02 22.60 2.05
CA SER A 64 20.83 22.38 3.51
C SER A 64 19.55 21.63 3.83
N SER A 65 18.49 21.82 3.05
CA SER A 65 17.23 21.10 3.21
C SER A 65 17.37 19.62 2.84
N LEU A 66 18.06 19.31 1.75
CA LEU A 66 18.34 17.92 1.36
C LEU A 66 19.24 17.21 2.38
N GLN A 67 20.21 17.90 2.94
CA GLN A 67 21.06 17.36 3.99
C GLN A 67 20.22 16.99 5.23
N ARG A 68 19.31 17.85 5.68
CA ARG A 68 18.40 17.56 6.79
C ARG A 68 17.50 16.36 6.51
N ILE A 69 17.02 16.22 5.27
CA ILE A 69 16.25 15.05 4.84
C ILE A 69 17.10 13.78 4.96
N ASP A 70 18.33 13.80 4.50
CA ASP A 70 19.24 12.64 4.55
C ASP A 70 19.58 12.25 6.00
N GLU A 71 19.83 13.24 6.87
CA GLU A 71 20.06 13.03 8.29
C GLU A 71 18.84 12.42 8.99
N ALA A 72 17.64 12.93 8.70
CA ALA A 72 16.39 12.38 9.25
C ALA A 72 16.17 10.91 8.80
N ARG A 73 16.42 10.61 7.52
CA ARG A 73 16.32 9.23 6.99
C ARG A 73 17.30 8.26 7.65
N LYS A 74 18.50 8.72 7.95
CA LYS A 74 19.49 7.91 8.68
C LYS A 74 19.03 7.63 10.11
N SER A 75 18.40 8.61 10.73
CA SER A 75 17.82 8.46 12.07
C SER A 75 16.61 7.48 12.07
N ASP A 76 15.72 7.57 11.07
CA ASP A 76 14.56 6.69 10.92
C ASP A 76 14.94 5.23 10.64
N ASN A 77 16.11 5.00 10.03
CA ASN A 77 16.64 3.65 9.81
C ASN A 77 17.39 3.07 11.02
N ALA A 78 17.46 3.80 12.14
CA ALA A 78 17.99 3.25 13.39
C ALA A 78 17.05 2.13 13.89
N PRO A 79 17.60 1.04 14.44
CA PRO A 79 16.77 -0.06 14.92
C PRO A 79 15.80 0.46 16.00
N GLU A 80 14.52 0.26 15.78
CA GLU A 80 13.50 0.58 16.78
C GLU A 80 13.73 -0.23 18.05
N VAL A 81 13.98 0.43 19.14
CA VAL A 81 14.15 -0.21 20.46
C VAL A 81 12.83 -0.77 20.96
N ALA A 82 11.71 -0.19 20.56
CA ALA A 82 10.36 -0.70 20.80
C ALA A 82 9.38 -0.10 19.79
N SER A 83 8.64 -0.94 19.08
CA SER A 83 7.52 -0.49 18.23
C SER A 83 6.19 -0.81 18.93
N ARG A 84 5.20 0.07 18.75
CA ARG A 84 3.84 -0.20 19.22
C ARG A 84 3.15 -1.11 18.22
N ILE A 85 2.71 -2.27 18.69
CA ILE A 85 1.86 -3.16 17.89
C ILE A 85 0.43 -2.62 17.92
N PRO A 86 -0.28 -2.53 16.81
CA PRO A 86 -1.69 -2.17 16.77
C PRO A 86 -2.52 -3.11 17.66
N TYR A 87 -3.53 -2.58 18.33
CA TYR A 87 -4.45 -3.37 19.15
C TYR A 87 -5.85 -2.76 19.12
N PHE A 88 -6.86 -3.58 19.36
CA PHE A 88 -8.23 -3.12 19.49
C PHE A 88 -8.49 -2.56 20.90
N CYS A 89 -9.44 -1.64 20.99
CA CYS A 89 -9.85 -1.07 22.28
C CYS A 89 -10.27 -2.15 23.25
N SER A 90 -10.12 -1.88 24.55
CA SER A 90 -10.59 -2.78 25.61
C SER A 90 -12.09 -3.02 25.49
N GLY A 91 -12.52 -4.28 25.53
CA GLY A 91 -13.92 -4.66 25.37
C GLY A 91 -14.45 -4.65 23.92
N CYS A 92 -13.63 -4.25 22.96
CA CYS A 92 -14.05 -4.25 21.56
C CYS A 92 -14.34 -5.67 21.07
N PRO A 93 -15.48 -5.91 20.36
CA PRO A 93 -15.82 -7.22 19.81
C PRO A 93 -14.76 -7.75 18.83
N HIS A 94 -13.98 -6.88 18.18
CA HIS A 94 -12.92 -7.29 17.28
C HIS A 94 -11.80 -8.08 17.95
N ASN A 95 -11.66 -7.99 19.26
CA ASN A 95 -10.70 -8.79 20.02
C ASN A 95 -10.93 -10.30 19.87
N THR A 96 -12.16 -10.72 19.69
CA THR A 96 -12.55 -12.13 19.47
C THR A 96 -12.92 -12.42 18.03
N SER A 97 -13.69 -11.54 17.40
CA SER A 97 -14.26 -11.78 16.07
C SER A 97 -13.23 -11.83 14.94
N THR A 98 -12.05 -11.22 15.12
CA THR A 98 -10.98 -11.30 14.12
C THR A 98 -10.11 -12.56 14.21
N LYS A 99 -10.25 -13.37 15.28
CA LYS A 99 -9.55 -14.63 15.39
C LYS A 99 -10.13 -15.67 14.41
N VAL A 100 -9.28 -16.52 13.88
CA VAL A 100 -9.66 -17.65 13.02
C VAL A 100 -9.00 -18.92 13.55
N PRO A 101 -9.50 -20.13 13.22
CA PRO A 101 -8.85 -21.37 13.58
C PRO A 101 -7.42 -21.45 13.07
N GLU A 102 -6.58 -22.17 13.82
CA GLU A 102 -5.19 -22.43 13.44
C GLU A 102 -5.09 -23.03 12.03
N GLY A 103 -4.10 -22.59 11.25
CA GLY A 103 -3.91 -22.99 9.85
C GLY A 103 -4.91 -22.38 8.86
N SER A 104 -5.89 -21.61 9.34
CA SER A 104 -6.78 -20.84 8.48
C SER A 104 -6.09 -19.59 7.95
N ARG A 105 -6.76 -18.90 7.03
CA ARG A 105 -6.35 -17.59 6.53
C ARG A 105 -7.55 -16.66 6.50
N ALA A 106 -7.35 -15.43 6.90
CA ALA A 106 -8.33 -14.37 6.75
C ALA A 106 -7.80 -13.25 5.85
N TYR A 107 -8.72 -12.57 5.18
CA TYR A 107 -8.48 -11.27 4.57
C TYR A 107 -9.06 -10.17 5.46
N ALA A 108 -8.37 -9.06 5.54
CA ALA A 108 -8.88 -7.86 6.18
C ALA A 108 -9.88 -7.13 5.26
N GLY A 109 -10.85 -6.49 5.86
CA GLY A 109 -11.59 -5.41 5.24
C GLY A 109 -11.01 -4.06 5.67
N ILE A 110 -11.68 -2.97 5.33
CA ILE A 110 -11.29 -1.60 5.71
C ILE A 110 -12.08 -1.16 6.94
N GLY A 111 -11.36 -0.70 7.95
CA GLY A 111 -11.87 -0.32 9.26
C GLY A 111 -10.90 -0.74 10.36
N CYS A 112 -11.30 -0.69 11.63
CA CYS A 112 -10.43 -1.11 12.75
C CYS A 112 -9.89 -2.54 12.58
N HIS A 113 -10.68 -3.43 12.01
CA HIS A 113 -10.28 -4.82 11.76
C HIS A 113 -9.15 -4.97 10.72
N TYR A 114 -8.81 -3.91 9.97
CA TYR A 114 -7.62 -3.87 9.13
C TYR A 114 -6.34 -4.10 9.94
N MET A 115 -6.31 -3.63 11.19
CA MET A 115 -5.16 -3.79 12.09
C MET A 115 -4.83 -5.26 12.38
N ALA A 116 -5.77 -6.19 12.17
CA ALA A 116 -5.52 -7.62 12.37
C ALA A 116 -4.36 -8.17 11.54
N GLN A 117 -3.96 -7.49 10.46
CA GLN A 117 -2.79 -7.85 9.65
C GLN A 117 -1.47 -7.75 10.42
N TRP A 118 -1.42 -6.91 11.47
CA TRP A 118 -0.22 -6.71 12.30
C TRP A 118 -0.35 -7.34 13.69
N MET A 119 -1.39 -8.15 13.93
CA MET A 119 -1.72 -8.65 15.27
C MET A 119 -1.58 -10.16 15.43
N ASP A 120 -0.88 -10.85 14.55
CA ASP A 120 -0.72 -12.31 14.56
C ASP A 120 -2.10 -13.04 14.64
N ARG A 121 -2.92 -12.79 13.63
CA ARG A 121 -4.28 -13.33 13.54
C ARG A 121 -4.56 -14.01 12.21
N GLU A 122 -3.53 -14.59 11.59
CA GLU A 122 -3.62 -15.28 10.30
C GLU A 122 -4.32 -14.41 9.21
N THR A 123 -4.26 -13.08 9.36
CA THR A 123 -4.92 -12.13 8.46
C THR A 123 -3.89 -11.53 7.53
N LEU A 124 -3.98 -11.83 6.25
CA LEU A 124 -3.02 -11.44 5.21
C LEU A 124 -3.75 -10.93 3.97
N GLY A 125 -3.50 -9.68 3.64
CA GLY A 125 -4.08 -9.05 2.46
C GLY A 125 -5.44 -8.39 2.71
N PHE A 126 -5.82 -7.51 1.81
CA PHE A 126 -7.04 -6.73 1.88
C PHE A 126 -7.46 -6.27 0.48
N THR A 127 -8.68 -5.76 0.36
CA THR A 127 -9.17 -5.03 -0.80
C THR A 127 -9.80 -3.71 -0.36
N GLN A 128 -10.18 -2.88 -1.33
CA GLN A 128 -10.92 -1.67 -1.07
C GLN A 128 -12.29 -1.97 -0.46
N MET A 129 -12.85 -0.99 0.21
CA MET A 129 -14.19 -1.05 0.78
C MET A 129 -15.24 -1.38 -0.29
N GLY A 130 -16.02 -2.42 -0.08
CA GLY A 130 -16.99 -2.95 -1.04
C GLY A 130 -16.47 -4.05 -1.98
N GLY A 131 -15.16 -4.29 -2.00
CA GLY A 131 -14.52 -5.37 -2.78
C GLY A 131 -14.06 -6.55 -1.92
N GLU A 132 -14.47 -6.59 -0.65
CA GLU A 132 -14.04 -7.63 0.29
C GLU A 132 -14.41 -9.03 -0.21
N GLY A 133 -13.42 -9.88 -0.37
CA GLY A 133 -13.54 -11.24 -0.91
C GLY A 133 -13.27 -11.38 -2.41
N ALA A 134 -13.23 -10.30 -3.16
CA ALA A 134 -12.95 -10.36 -4.61
C ALA A 134 -11.54 -10.89 -4.91
N ASN A 135 -10.57 -10.63 -4.04
CA ASN A 135 -9.23 -11.20 -4.14
C ASN A 135 -9.24 -12.73 -4.07
N TRP A 136 -10.07 -13.33 -3.22
CA TRP A 136 -10.19 -14.78 -3.16
C TRP A 136 -10.85 -15.37 -4.41
N ILE A 137 -11.80 -14.68 -5.02
CA ILE A 137 -12.39 -15.12 -6.30
C ILE A 137 -11.28 -15.31 -7.36
N GLY A 138 -10.35 -14.38 -7.42
CA GLY A 138 -9.21 -14.46 -8.35
C GLY A 138 -8.12 -15.45 -7.92
N GLU A 139 -7.91 -15.66 -6.64
CA GLU A 139 -6.84 -16.50 -6.09
C GLU A 139 -7.26 -17.99 -6.02
N ALA A 140 -8.51 -18.28 -5.71
CA ALA A 140 -8.99 -19.64 -5.44
C ALA A 140 -8.64 -20.67 -6.52
N PRO A 141 -8.76 -20.39 -7.84
CA PRO A 141 -8.43 -21.34 -8.89
C PRO A 141 -6.94 -21.76 -8.89
N PHE A 142 -6.06 -20.95 -8.33
CA PHE A 142 -4.61 -21.16 -8.33
C PHE A 142 -4.07 -21.56 -6.96
N SER A 143 -4.90 -21.58 -5.93
CA SER A 143 -4.53 -21.86 -4.54
C SER A 143 -4.72 -23.34 -4.20
N LYS A 144 -3.82 -23.87 -3.39
CA LYS A 144 -4.03 -25.18 -2.73
C LYS A 144 -5.00 -25.10 -1.56
N ARG A 145 -5.31 -23.88 -1.10
CA ARG A 145 -6.23 -23.65 0.01
C ARG A 145 -7.66 -23.80 -0.49
N GLN A 146 -8.48 -24.47 0.32
CA GLN A 146 -9.88 -24.74 -0.03
C GLN A 146 -10.83 -23.65 0.48
N HIS A 147 -10.42 -22.88 1.51
CA HIS A 147 -11.29 -21.97 2.21
C HIS A 147 -10.51 -20.78 2.80
N VAL A 148 -11.14 -19.64 2.87
CA VAL A 148 -10.63 -18.44 3.56
C VAL A 148 -11.75 -17.76 4.36
N PHE A 149 -11.37 -16.98 5.35
CA PHE A 149 -12.25 -16.05 6.04
C PHE A 149 -12.09 -14.65 5.45
N GLN A 150 -13.18 -13.92 5.28
CA GLN A 150 -13.18 -12.52 4.89
C GLN A 150 -13.82 -11.68 5.98
N ASN A 151 -13.03 -10.81 6.56
CA ASN A 151 -13.54 -9.80 7.50
C ASN A 151 -14.16 -8.65 6.71
N ILE A 152 -15.35 -8.23 7.08
CA ILE A 152 -16.05 -7.08 6.49
C ILE A 152 -16.74 -6.30 7.61
N GLY A 153 -16.64 -4.99 7.59
CA GLY A 153 -17.34 -4.12 8.53
C GLY A 153 -18.85 -4.08 8.26
N ASP A 154 -19.62 -3.86 9.30
CA ASP A 154 -21.08 -3.69 9.22
C ASP A 154 -21.49 -2.52 8.31
N GLY A 155 -20.79 -1.39 8.40
CA GLY A 155 -21.00 -0.26 7.51
C GLY A 155 -20.77 -0.62 6.05
N THR A 156 -19.62 -1.23 5.73
CA THR A 156 -19.30 -1.68 4.37
C THR A 156 -20.31 -2.69 3.86
N TYR A 157 -20.72 -3.66 4.69
CA TYR A 157 -21.75 -4.62 4.32
C TYR A 157 -23.04 -3.90 3.87
N ASN A 158 -23.47 -2.89 4.62
CA ASN A 158 -24.70 -2.17 4.35
C ASN A 158 -24.64 -1.30 3.10
N HIS A 159 -23.50 -0.60 2.86
CA HIS A 159 -23.47 0.37 1.74
C HIS A 159 -22.95 -0.22 0.42
N SER A 160 -22.05 -1.22 0.43
CA SER A 160 -21.42 -1.70 -0.82
C SER A 160 -20.97 -3.16 -0.83
N GLY A 161 -20.73 -3.79 0.32
CA GLY A 161 -20.13 -5.12 0.40
C GLY A 161 -20.99 -6.27 -0.15
N ILE A 162 -22.29 -6.08 -0.24
CA ILE A 162 -23.22 -7.07 -0.81
C ILE A 162 -22.84 -7.48 -2.23
N GLN A 163 -22.28 -6.56 -3.03
CA GLN A 163 -21.88 -6.87 -4.40
C GLN A 163 -20.73 -7.89 -4.45
N ALA A 164 -19.74 -7.75 -3.57
CA ALA A 164 -18.63 -8.68 -3.47
C ALA A 164 -19.10 -10.06 -2.99
N ILE A 165 -20.02 -10.11 -2.02
CA ILE A 165 -20.64 -11.37 -1.54
C ILE A 165 -21.37 -12.07 -2.67
N ARG A 166 -22.19 -11.35 -3.43
CA ARG A 166 -22.91 -11.91 -4.60
C ARG A 166 -21.95 -12.43 -5.66
N ALA A 167 -20.86 -11.69 -5.92
CA ALA A 167 -19.84 -12.13 -6.85
C ALA A 167 -19.14 -13.41 -6.38
N ALA A 168 -18.84 -13.55 -5.09
CA ALA A 168 -18.25 -14.75 -4.52
C ALA A 168 -19.19 -15.98 -4.64
N ILE A 169 -20.49 -15.79 -4.39
CA ILE A 169 -21.50 -16.82 -4.59
C ILE A 169 -21.59 -17.23 -6.06
N ALA A 170 -21.63 -16.26 -6.97
CA ALA A 170 -21.71 -16.53 -8.41
C ALA A 170 -20.45 -17.25 -8.94
N ALA A 171 -19.28 -16.96 -8.36
CA ALA A 171 -18.03 -17.62 -8.68
C ALA A 171 -17.89 -19.03 -8.07
N GLY A 172 -18.78 -19.42 -7.16
CA GLY A 172 -18.75 -20.73 -6.52
C GLY A 172 -17.55 -20.98 -5.61
N VAL A 173 -16.89 -19.92 -5.13
CA VAL A 173 -15.72 -20.05 -4.23
C VAL A 173 -16.14 -20.33 -2.80
N THR A 174 -15.35 -21.15 -2.10
CA THR A 174 -15.63 -21.50 -0.70
C THR A 174 -14.97 -20.49 0.22
N MET A 175 -15.77 -19.72 0.96
CA MET A 175 -15.29 -18.75 1.94
C MET A 175 -16.36 -18.44 3.00
N THR A 176 -15.90 -17.91 4.12
CA THR A 176 -16.79 -17.44 5.19
C THR A 176 -16.62 -15.94 5.37
N TYR A 177 -17.68 -15.19 5.12
CA TYR A 177 -17.74 -13.78 5.48
C TYR A 177 -18.03 -13.64 6.97
N LYS A 178 -17.22 -12.82 7.65
CA LYS A 178 -17.44 -12.42 9.03
C LYS A 178 -17.83 -10.96 9.04
N ILE A 179 -19.10 -10.68 9.26
CA ILE A 179 -19.58 -9.30 9.41
C ILE A 179 -19.22 -8.87 10.83
N LEU A 180 -18.28 -7.93 10.92
CA LEU A 180 -17.74 -7.45 12.19
C LEU A 180 -18.58 -6.24 12.65
N PHE A 181 -19.60 -6.53 13.41
CA PHE A 181 -20.54 -5.55 13.92
C PHE A 181 -19.96 -4.83 15.14
N ASN A 182 -19.93 -3.52 15.11
CA ASN A 182 -19.56 -2.67 16.24
C ASN A 182 -20.42 -1.41 16.35
N ASP A 183 -21.47 -1.32 15.55
CA ASP A 183 -22.41 -0.19 15.51
C ASP A 183 -21.73 1.18 15.26
N ALA A 184 -20.61 1.15 14.55
CA ALA A 184 -19.84 2.34 14.18
C ALA A 184 -19.72 2.39 12.65
N VAL A 185 -20.70 3.03 12.03
CA VAL A 185 -20.84 3.15 10.57
C VAL A 185 -20.26 4.47 10.08
#